data_24350cf62becf2aa79855f855fc724bc
#
_entry.id   24350cf62becf2aa79855f855fc724bc
#
_cell.length_a   1.000
_cell.length_b   1.000
_cell.length_c   1.000
_cell.angle_alpha   90.00
_cell.angle_beta   90.00
_cell.angle_gamma   90.00
#
_symmetry.space_group_name_H-M   'P 1'
#
loop_
_entity.id
_entity.type
_entity.pdbx_description
1 polymer ?
#
loop_
_entity_poly.entity_id
_entity_poly.type
_entity_poly.pdbx_seq_one_letter_code
_entity_poly.pdbx_strand_id
1 'polypeptide(L)'
;MTPGSDEPWRRNLAVCLFGSFSTVLAMTLMLPFLPIYVEQLGVTGHAAIAQWSGVAFGATFVTAGLTAPLWGHLGDRYGRKPMLLRASLGMAIVVSLMGLATNIWQLVALRLLVGLAGGYASGATILVAVQTPKARSGWALGVLASGVMAGNLVGPLVGGALPPMIGMRATFWCAGGLIFVSFLATAWQVREAPQQPEAERIVASWAQVPNKRAVIAMLLTGLILMVANMSIEPIITVYVQSLVSDPRKVTFVAGLVMSAAALGSVLSASQLGKLADRIGHATVIITALASAGLLLIPQALVTASWQLIGLRFAMGLALGGLLPCIAAVVRHNVPDPLIGKVMGYALSFQFAGQVVGPLAGGFVGGHAGMHAVFFVTSGLLLLGAFFIWRIVGFAPGRSRIRASRL
;
A
#
# COMPACT_ATOMS: atom_id res chain seq x y z
N MET A 1 43.75 -3.21 1.06
CA MET A 1 42.30 -3.29 0.86
C MET A 1 41.94 -4.76 0.61
N THR A 2 41.52 -5.48 1.64
CA THR A 2 41.15 -6.90 1.52
C THR A 2 39.71 -6.98 0.93
N PRO A 3 39.51 -7.62 -0.23
CA PRO A 3 38.17 -7.91 -0.72
C PRO A 3 37.66 -9.15 0.01
N GLY A 4 36.66 -9.01 0.90
CA GLY A 4 36.05 -10.17 1.52
C GLY A 4 35.41 -10.01 2.90
N SER A 5 35.07 -8.81 3.33
CA SER A 5 34.13 -8.68 4.44
C SER A 5 32.72 -8.54 3.84
N ASP A 6 31.90 -9.60 3.92
CA ASP A 6 30.47 -9.51 3.77
C ASP A 6 29.96 -8.44 4.71
N GLU A 7 29.74 -7.24 4.20
CA GLU A 7 29.22 -6.13 5.01
C GLU A 7 27.84 -6.55 5.56
N PRO A 8 27.67 -6.70 6.88
CA PRO A 8 26.45 -7.29 7.47
C PRO A 8 25.15 -6.61 6.98
N TRP A 9 25.24 -5.32 6.65
CA TRP A 9 24.08 -4.56 6.17
C TRP A 9 23.59 -5.01 4.78
N ARG A 10 24.48 -5.48 3.88
CA ARG A 10 24.07 -5.97 2.54
C ARG A 10 23.27 -7.26 2.65
N ARG A 11 23.69 -8.16 3.52
CA ARG A 11 22.96 -9.39 3.81
C ARG A 11 21.61 -9.09 4.47
N ASN A 12 21.59 -8.18 5.44
CA ASN A 12 20.35 -7.73 6.06
C ASN A 12 19.40 -7.09 5.03
N LEU A 13 19.92 -6.27 4.10
CA LEU A 13 19.16 -5.69 3.00
C LEU A 13 18.53 -6.78 2.12
N ALA A 14 19.29 -7.79 1.70
CA ALA A 14 18.77 -8.87 0.86
C ALA A 14 17.66 -9.66 1.54
N VAL A 15 17.82 -10.00 2.83
CA VAL A 15 16.79 -10.70 3.61
C VAL A 15 15.55 -9.82 3.83
N CYS A 16 15.74 -8.55 4.15
CA CYS A 16 14.64 -7.59 4.32
C CYS A 16 13.89 -7.33 3.02
N LEU A 17 14.61 -7.31 1.88
CA LEU A 17 14.01 -7.22 0.54
C LEU A 17 13.11 -8.42 0.26
N PHE A 18 13.64 -9.64 0.45
CA PHE A 18 12.89 -10.87 0.26
C PHE A 18 11.68 -10.96 1.20
N GLY A 19 11.85 -10.63 2.47
CA GLY A 19 10.77 -10.64 3.45
C GLY A 19 9.69 -9.60 3.18
N SER A 20 10.07 -8.39 2.75
CA SER A 20 9.11 -7.35 2.34
C SER A 20 8.36 -7.76 1.08
N PHE A 21 9.05 -8.29 0.08
CA PHE A 21 8.43 -8.86 -1.12
C PHE A 21 7.42 -9.95 -0.76
N SER A 22 7.82 -10.95 0.03
CA SER A 22 7.00 -12.12 0.37
C SER A 22 5.76 -11.75 1.18
N THR A 23 5.91 -10.86 2.16
CA THR A 23 4.78 -10.42 3.00
C THR A 23 3.79 -9.57 2.21
N VAL A 24 4.25 -8.67 1.35
CA VAL A 24 3.39 -7.85 0.49
C VAL A 24 2.73 -8.71 -0.59
N LEU A 25 3.47 -9.62 -1.22
CA LEU A 25 2.91 -10.58 -2.17
C LEU A 25 1.77 -11.38 -1.54
N ALA A 26 1.96 -11.95 -0.35
CA ALA A 26 0.94 -12.72 0.34
C ALA A 26 -0.29 -11.88 0.72
N MET A 27 -0.12 -10.59 1.02
CA MET A 27 -1.21 -9.66 1.31
C MET A 27 -2.06 -9.35 0.07
N THR A 28 -1.41 -9.18 -1.08
CA THR A 28 -2.07 -8.78 -2.33
C THR A 28 -2.54 -9.97 -3.18
N LEU A 29 -1.96 -11.14 -2.97
CA LEU A 29 -2.29 -12.39 -3.66
C LEU A 29 -3.77 -12.78 -3.52
N MET A 30 -4.39 -12.53 -2.38
CA MET A 30 -5.79 -12.92 -2.18
C MET A 30 -6.80 -11.98 -2.87
N LEU A 31 -6.39 -10.79 -3.29
CA LEU A 31 -7.29 -9.78 -3.86
C LEU A 31 -8.13 -10.32 -5.05
N PRO A 32 -7.53 -10.99 -6.05
CA PRO A 32 -8.28 -11.44 -7.22
C PRO A 32 -9.31 -12.54 -6.93
N PHE A 33 -9.15 -13.31 -5.85
CA PHE A 33 -10.07 -14.40 -5.53
C PHE A 33 -10.87 -14.20 -4.24
N LEU A 34 -10.65 -13.08 -3.52
CA LEU A 34 -11.34 -12.81 -2.27
C LEU A 34 -12.87 -12.86 -2.38
N PRO A 35 -13.54 -12.24 -3.37
CA PRO A 35 -14.99 -12.31 -3.49
C PRO A 35 -15.50 -13.74 -3.72
N ILE A 36 -14.78 -14.52 -4.55
CA ILE A 36 -15.13 -15.91 -4.82
C ILE A 36 -14.93 -16.78 -3.57
N TYR A 37 -13.88 -16.49 -2.78
CA TYR A 37 -13.66 -17.19 -1.51
C TYR A 37 -14.75 -16.85 -0.47
N VAL A 38 -15.19 -15.59 -0.41
CA VAL A 38 -16.32 -15.15 0.42
C VAL A 38 -17.60 -15.90 0.06
N GLU A 39 -17.87 -16.10 -1.22
CA GLU A 39 -18.98 -16.91 -1.71
C GLU A 39 -18.87 -18.36 -1.27
N GLN A 40 -17.67 -18.98 -1.38
CA GLN A 40 -17.41 -20.35 -0.90
C GLN A 40 -17.59 -20.51 0.63
N LEU A 41 -17.44 -19.43 1.40
CA LEU A 41 -17.66 -19.42 2.84
C LEU A 41 -19.15 -19.24 3.23
N GLY A 42 -20.06 -19.35 2.26
CA GLY A 42 -21.50 -19.37 2.47
C GLY A 42 -22.21 -18.03 2.34
N VAL A 43 -21.52 -16.98 1.89
CA VAL A 43 -22.17 -15.69 1.60
C VAL A 43 -22.82 -15.74 0.22
N THR A 44 -24.12 -15.46 0.14
CA THR A 44 -24.90 -15.50 -1.11
C THR A 44 -25.39 -14.11 -1.50
N GLY A 45 -25.48 -13.87 -2.81
CA GLY A 45 -25.94 -12.61 -3.38
C GLY A 45 -24.83 -11.58 -3.61
N HIS A 46 -24.85 -10.97 -4.81
CA HIS A 46 -23.77 -10.06 -5.25
C HIS A 46 -23.52 -8.90 -4.28
N ALA A 47 -24.56 -8.31 -3.69
CA ALA A 47 -24.43 -7.23 -2.72
C ALA A 47 -23.68 -7.67 -1.46
N ALA A 48 -24.10 -8.81 -0.87
CA ALA A 48 -23.45 -9.34 0.31
C ALA A 48 -22.01 -9.76 0.07
N ILE A 49 -21.72 -10.40 -1.07
CA ILE A 49 -20.34 -10.77 -1.46
C ILE A 49 -19.46 -9.53 -1.56
N ALA A 50 -19.91 -8.47 -2.22
CA ALA A 50 -19.16 -7.22 -2.34
C ALA A 50 -18.89 -6.57 -0.97
N GLN A 51 -19.92 -6.51 -0.10
CA GLN A 51 -19.81 -5.93 1.24
C GLN A 51 -18.86 -6.73 2.13
N TRP A 52 -19.02 -8.05 2.21
CA TRP A 52 -18.16 -8.89 3.02
C TRP A 52 -16.74 -8.96 2.51
N SER A 53 -16.52 -8.86 1.20
CA SER A 53 -15.18 -8.70 0.62
C SER A 53 -14.54 -7.39 1.07
N GLY A 54 -15.30 -6.29 1.08
CA GLY A 54 -14.86 -5.00 1.60
C GLY A 54 -14.53 -5.07 3.10
N VAL A 55 -15.40 -5.70 3.91
CA VAL A 55 -15.18 -5.89 5.35
C VAL A 55 -13.94 -6.74 5.60
N ALA A 56 -13.83 -7.91 4.94
CA ALA A 56 -12.68 -8.80 5.10
C ALA A 56 -11.37 -8.10 4.69
N PHE A 57 -11.37 -7.33 3.61
CA PHE A 57 -10.19 -6.60 3.18
C PHE A 57 -9.82 -5.46 4.13
N GLY A 58 -10.77 -4.62 4.51
CA GLY A 58 -10.58 -3.48 5.42
C GLY A 58 -10.18 -3.89 6.83
N ALA A 59 -10.67 -5.04 7.33
CA ALA A 59 -10.38 -5.54 8.67
C ALA A 59 -8.88 -5.58 9.00
N THR A 60 -8.03 -5.97 8.03
CA THR A 60 -6.58 -6.01 8.22
C THR A 60 -6.00 -4.63 8.55
N PHE A 61 -6.49 -3.59 7.88
CA PHE A 61 -5.96 -2.23 8.06
C PHE A 61 -6.46 -1.56 9.33
N VAL A 62 -7.61 -1.98 9.87
CA VAL A 62 -8.09 -1.53 11.18
C VAL A 62 -7.07 -1.88 12.26
N THR A 63 -6.72 -3.15 12.39
CA THR A 63 -5.78 -3.59 13.41
C THR A 63 -4.35 -3.16 13.12
N ALA A 64 -3.93 -3.15 11.85
CA ALA A 64 -2.62 -2.63 11.47
C ALA A 64 -2.44 -1.16 11.87
N GLY A 65 -3.45 -0.30 11.59
CA GLY A 65 -3.42 1.11 11.96
C GLY A 65 -3.41 1.35 13.47
N LEU A 66 -4.25 0.59 14.20
CA LEU A 66 -4.32 0.71 15.67
C LEU A 66 -3.05 0.22 16.37
N THR A 67 -2.39 -0.80 15.83
CA THR A 67 -1.23 -1.43 16.49
C THR A 67 0.12 -0.91 15.98
N ALA A 68 0.16 -0.17 14.88
CA ALA A 68 1.40 0.39 14.34
C ALA A 68 2.23 1.21 15.36
N PRO A 69 1.62 2.12 16.18
CA PRO A 69 2.38 2.85 17.20
C PRO A 69 2.96 1.92 18.28
N LEU A 70 2.19 0.91 18.70
CA LEU A 70 2.63 -0.07 19.69
C LEU A 70 3.85 -0.84 19.20
N TRP A 71 3.79 -1.38 17.98
CA TRP A 71 4.90 -2.12 17.39
C TRP A 71 6.12 -1.25 17.10
N GLY A 72 5.90 0.04 16.78
CA GLY A 72 6.97 1.02 16.67
C GLY A 72 7.72 1.18 17.99
N HIS A 73 6.98 1.45 19.09
CA HIS A 73 7.55 1.61 20.43
C HIS A 73 8.27 0.34 20.93
N LEU A 74 7.66 -0.84 20.72
CA LEU A 74 8.30 -2.10 21.09
C LEU A 74 9.57 -2.38 20.28
N GLY A 75 9.57 -1.99 18.99
CA GLY A 75 10.75 -2.08 18.14
C GLY A 75 11.88 -1.17 18.57
N ASP A 76 11.56 0.03 19.11
CA ASP A 76 12.55 0.94 19.69
C ASP A 76 13.13 0.39 20.99
N ARG A 77 12.33 -0.33 21.78
CA ARG A 77 12.74 -0.87 23.09
C ARG A 77 13.47 -2.20 23.00
N TYR A 78 12.98 -3.14 22.20
CA TYR A 78 13.45 -4.53 22.17
C TYR A 78 14.28 -4.86 20.93
N GLY A 79 14.41 -3.94 19.99
CA GLY A 79 15.11 -4.14 18.73
C GLY A 79 14.19 -4.45 17.55
N ARG A 80 14.71 -4.27 16.36
CA ARG A 80 13.94 -4.42 15.10
C ARG A 80 13.86 -5.88 14.64
N LYS A 81 14.92 -6.67 14.88
CA LYS A 81 14.93 -8.10 14.51
C LYS A 81 13.80 -8.89 15.18
N PRO A 82 13.56 -8.80 16.51
CA PRO A 82 12.43 -9.47 17.16
C PRO A 82 11.07 -9.06 16.54
N MET A 83 10.91 -7.79 16.14
CA MET A 83 9.69 -7.32 15.52
C MET A 83 9.48 -7.91 14.12
N LEU A 84 10.56 -8.07 13.33
CA LEU A 84 10.51 -8.75 12.03
C LEU A 84 10.15 -10.24 12.19
N LEU A 85 10.75 -10.92 13.17
CA LEU A 85 10.46 -12.32 13.47
C LEU A 85 9.00 -12.53 13.89
N ARG A 86 8.50 -11.69 14.80
CA ARG A 86 7.10 -11.71 15.20
C ARG A 86 6.17 -11.51 14.01
N ALA A 87 6.46 -10.49 13.16
CA ALA A 87 5.61 -10.16 12.04
C ALA A 87 5.59 -11.30 11.00
N SER A 88 6.75 -11.82 10.61
CA SER A 88 6.81 -12.91 9.62
C SER A 88 6.22 -14.20 10.14
N LEU A 89 6.51 -14.62 11.37
CA LEU A 89 5.94 -15.84 11.94
C LEU A 89 4.43 -15.73 12.14
N GLY A 90 3.97 -14.63 12.75
CA GLY A 90 2.56 -14.37 12.96
C GLY A 90 1.76 -14.34 11.65
N MET A 91 2.27 -13.64 10.64
CA MET A 91 1.65 -13.61 9.31
C MET A 91 1.65 -14.99 8.64
N ALA A 92 2.76 -15.76 8.71
CA ALA A 92 2.85 -17.09 8.14
C ALA A 92 1.77 -18.03 8.71
N ILE A 93 1.61 -18.02 10.04
CA ILE A 93 0.59 -18.83 10.73
C ILE A 93 -0.81 -18.38 10.33
N VAL A 94 -1.11 -17.08 10.47
CA VAL A 94 -2.48 -16.57 10.26
C VAL A 94 -2.91 -16.70 8.81
N VAL A 95 -2.02 -16.42 7.83
CA VAL A 95 -2.32 -16.58 6.40
C VAL A 95 -2.56 -18.07 6.08
N SER A 96 -1.79 -18.99 6.65
CA SER A 96 -2.04 -20.44 6.47
C SER A 96 -3.39 -20.85 7.06
N LEU A 97 -3.78 -20.31 8.22
CA LEU A 97 -5.07 -20.58 8.86
C LEU A 97 -6.26 -20.05 8.04
N MET A 98 -6.07 -19.00 7.21
CA MET A 98 -7.15 -18.55 6.30
C MET A 98 -7.58 -19.65 5.33
N GLY A 99 -6.66 -20.54 4.91
CA GLY A 99 -7.00 -21.70 4.09
C GLY A 99 -7.86 -22.74 4.78
N LEU A 100 -7.99 -22.68 6.12
CA LEU A 100 -8.83 -23.55 6.94
C LEU A 100 -10.17 -22.91 7.34
N ALA A 101 -10.40 -21.64 6.98
CA ALA A 101 -11.65 -20.96 7.31
C ALA A 101 -12.85 -21.70 6.69
N THR A 102 -13.92 -21.82 7.47
CA THR A 102 -15.17 -22.51 7.07
C THR A 102 -16.37 -21.55 6.98
N ASN A 103 -16.22 -20.31 7.49
CA ASN A 103 -17.23 -19.28 7.41
C ASN A 103 -16.60 -17.89 7.35
N ILE A 104 -17.41 -16.90 7.00
CA ILE A 104 -16.96 -15.52 6.79
C ILE A 104 -16.41 -14.86 8.07
N TRP A 105 -16.96 -15.18 9.24
CA TRP A 105 -16.52 -14.61 10.50
C TRP A 105 -15.10 -15.05 10.89
N GLN A 106 -14.78 -16.31 10.63
CA GLN A 106 -13.40 -16.80 10.79
C GLN A 106 -12.42 -16.08 9.87
N LEU A 107 -12.81 -15.87 8.60
CA LEU A 107 -11.98 -15.11 7.65
C LEU A 107 -11.75 -13.69 8.16
N VAL A 108 -12.79 -12.97 8.59
CA VAL A 108 -12.68 -11.59 9.10
C VAL A 108 -11.79 -11.56 10.36
N ALA A 109 -11.98 -12.50 11.30
CA ALA A 109 -11.14 -12.59 12.50
C ALA A 109 -9.66 -12.84 12.15
N LEU A 110 -9.38 -13.75 11.20
CA LEU A 110 -8.02 -13.99 10.73
C LEU A 110 -7.44 -12.76 10.01
N ARG A 111 -8.24 -12.02 9.27
CA ARG A 111 -7.81 -10.75 8.65
C ARG A 111 -7.46 -9.68 9.69
N LEU A 112 -8.21 -9.58 10.77
CA LEU A 112 -7.83 -8.74 11.92
C LEU A 112 -6.50 -9.20 12.53
N LEU A 113 -6.30 -10.50 12.70
CA LEU A 113 -5.04 -11.05 13.22
C LEU A 113 -3.86 -10.82 12.29
N VAL A 114 -4.04 -10.85 10.95
CA VAL A 114 -2.96 -10.48 10.01
C VAL A 114 -2.54 -9.04 10.20
N GLY A 115 -3.49 -8.11 10.38
CA GLY A 115 -3.17 -6.71 10.65
C GLY A 115 -2.43 -6.53 11.97
N LEU A 116 -2.85 -7.23 13.03
CA LEU A 116 -2.17 -7.26 14.32
C LEU A 116 -0.75 -7.82 14.21
N ALA A 117 -0.57 -8.91 13.47
CA ALA A 117 0.74 -9.53 13.24
C ALA A 117 1.62 -8.73 12.27
N GLY A 118 1.07 -7.90 11.39
CA GLY A 118 1.77 -7.23 10.30
C GLY A 118 2.91 -6.29 10.74
N GLY A 119 3.46 -5.57 9.75
CA GLY A 119 4.49 -4.56 9.99
C GLY A 119 5.91 -4.98 9.58
N TYR A 120 6.09 -6.10 8.84
CA TYR A 120 7.41 -6.53 8.39
C TYR A 120 8.09 -5.48 7.51
N ALA A 121 7.42 -4.98 6.47
CA ALA A 121 8.01 -4.03 5.53
C ALA A 121 8.41 -2.70 6.20
N SER A 122 7.61 -2.18 7.12
CA SER A 122 7.93 -0.97 7.89
C SER A 122 9.11 -1.21 8.84
N GLY A 123 9.13 -2.33 9.56
CA GLY A 123 10.25 -2.72 10.41
C GLY A 123 11.55 -2.90 9.62
N ALA A 124 11.48 -3.54 8.44
CA ALA A 124 12.61 -3.71 7.54
C ALA A 124 13.16 -2.36 7.04
N THR A 125 12.26 -1.41 6.71
CA THR A 125 12.66 -0.07 6.30
C THR A 125 13.47 0.63 7.37
N ILE A 126 13.05 0.56 8.63
CA ILE A 126 13.76 1.18 9.73
C ILE A 126 15.09 0.47 9.99
N LEU A 127 15.12 -0.88 10.01
CA LEU A 127 16.34 -1.65 10.21
C LEU A 127 17.39 -1.29 9.14
N VAL A 128 17.01 -1.29 7.87
CA VAL A 128 17.89 -0.95 6.74
C VAL A 128 18.36 0.51 6.83
N ALA A 129 17.46 1.45 7.16
CA ALA A 129 17.81 2.86 7.30
C ALA A 129 18.89 3.11 8.38
N VAL A 130 18.79 2.40 9.52
CA VAL A 130 19.72 2.56 10.66
C VAL A 130 21.06 1.88 10.39
N GLN A 131 21.07 0.70 9.77
CA GLN A 131 22.29 -0.10 9.61
C GLN A 131 23.10 0.19 8.34
N THR A 132 22.48 0.85 7.35
CA THR A 132 23.17 1.18 6.10
C THR A 132 24.01 2.44 6.27
N PRO A 133 25.28 2.48 5.79
CA PRO A 133 26.09 3.69 5.79
C PRO A 133 25.35 4.86 5.13
N LYS A 134 25.44 6.06 5.71
CA LYS A 134 24.73 7.28 5.27
C LYS A 134 24.86 7.53 3.76
N ALA A 135 26.07 7.30 3.19
CA ALA A 135 26.32 7.48 1.77
C ALA A 135 25.54 6.51 0.85
N ARG A 136 25.05 5.38 1.37
CA ARG A 136 24.34 4.34 0.60
C ARG A 136 22.90 4.13 1.06
N SER A 137 22.44 4.85 2.08
CA SER A 137 21.12 4.68 2.68
C SER A 137 19.99 4.90 1.67
N GLY A 138 20.07 5.94 0.84
CA GLY A 138 19.07 6.20 -0.20
C GLY A 138 18.97 5.06 -1.22
N TRP A 139 20.10 4.50 -1.67
CA TRP A 139 20.12 3.36 -2.57
C TRP A 139 19.51 2.10 -1.92
N ALA A 140 19.89 1.79 -0.69
CA ALA A 140 19.40 0.60 0.02
C ALA A 140 17.88 0.68 0.29
N LEU A 141 17.37 1.85 0.67
CA LEU A 141 15.93 2.07 0.83
C LEU A 141 15.18 1.99 -0.49
N GLY A 142 15.78 2.46 -1.59
CA GLY A 142 15.23 2.30 -2.94
C GLY A 142 15.13 0.83 -3.35
N VAL A 143 16.17 0.04 -3.10
CA VAL A 143 16.15 -1.43 -3.32
C VAL A 143 15.05 -2.09 -2.49
N LEU A 144 14.93 -1.74 -1.20
CA LEU A 144 13.89 -2.30 -0.35
C LEU A 144 12.48 -1.93 -0.86
N ALA A 145 12.27 -0.69 -1.28
CA ALA A 145 11.00 -0.24 -1.86
C ALA A 145 10.65 -1.00 -3.14
N SER A 146 11.66 -1.36 -3.97
CA SER A 146 11.41 -2.17 -5.17
C SER A 146 10.87 -3.56 -4.84
N GLY A 147 11.26 -4.15 -3.70
CA GLY A 147 10.69 -5.41 -3.22
C GLY A 147 9.20 -5.30 -2.86
N VAL A 148 8.82 -4.21 -2.19
CA VAL A 148 7.40 -3.92 -1.90
C VAL A 148 6.61 -3.71 -3.20
N MET A 149 7.15 -2.96 -4.14
CA MET A 149 6.51 -2.74 -5.46
C MET A 149 6.38 -4.03 -6.26
N ALA A 150 7.41 -4.88 -6.26
CA ALA A 150 7.36 -6.19 -6.89
C ALA A 150 6.30 -7.09 -6.24
N GLY A 151 6.15 -7.07 -4.91
CA GLY A 151 5.10 -7.79 -4.20
C GLY A 151 3.70 -7.34 -4.61
N ASN A 152 3.47 -6.03 -4.74
CA ASN A 152 2.19 -5.48 -5.21
C ASN A 152 1.90 -5.82 -6.68
N LEU A 153 2.92 -5.94 -7.52
CA LEU A 153 2.78 -6.30 -8.93
C LEU A 153 2.54 -7.81 -9.12
N VAL A 154 3.37 -8.62 -8.47
CA VAL A 154 3.38 -10.09 -8.67
C VAL A 154 2.27 -10.77 -7.87
N GLY A 155 1.92 -10.22 -6.70
CA GLY A 155 0.90 -10.81 -5.81
C GLY A 155 -0.43 -11.07 -6.50
N PRO A 156 -1.09 -10.08 -7.12
CA PRO A 156 -2.35 -10.32 -7.82
C PRO A 156 -2.23 -11.25 -9.03
N LEU A 157 -1.10 -11.25 -9.75
CA LEU A 157 -0.87 -12.21 -10.84
C LEU A 157 -0.84 -13.66 -10.33
N VAL A 158 -0.05 -13.89 -9.28
CA VAL A 158 0.04 -15.21 -8.64
C VAL A 158 -1.30 -15.61 -8.03
N GLY A 159 -1.98 -14.66 -7.36
CA GLY A 159 -3.31 -14.86 -6.77
C GLY A 159 -4.41 -15.10 -7.80
N GLY A 160 -4.25 -14.58 -9.00
CA GLY A 160 -5.15 -14.90 -10.10
C GLY A 160 -4.89 -16.26 -10.77
N ALA A 161 -3.61 -16.67 -10.82
CA ALA A 161 -3.19 -17.89 -11.53
C ALA A 161 -3.24 -19.16 -10.67
N LEU A 162 -2.89 -19.08 -9.37
CA LEU A 162 -2.79 -20.27 -8.51
C LEU A 162 -4.14 -20.91 -8.14
N PRO A 163 -5.19 -20.17 -7.75
CA PRO A 163 -6.45 -20.79 -7.30
C PRO A 163 -7.10 -21.74 -8.31
N PRO A 164 -7.11 -21.46 -9.63
CA PRO A 164 -7.61 -22.38 -10.61
C PRO A 164 -6.80 -23.68 -10.74
N MET A 165 -5.50 -23.66 -10.38
CA MET A 165 -4.59 -24.79 -10.51
C MET A 165 -4.57 -25.70 -9.28
N ILE A 166 -4.48 -25.11 -8.10
CA ILE A 166 -4.27 -25.85 -6.84
C ILE A 166 -5.39 -25.64 -5.81
N GLY A 167 -6.38 -24.79 -6.12
CA GLY A 167 -7.45 -24.39 -5.22
C GLY A 167 -7.09 -23.24 -4.30
N MET A 168 -8.11 -22.55 -3.78
CA MET A 168 -7.91 -21.34 -2.95
C MET A 168 -7.25 -21.65 -1.62
N ARG A 169 -7.61 -22.78 -0.97
CA ARG A 169 -7.02 -23.20 0.31
C ARG A 169 -5.53 -23.46 0.21
N ALA A 170 -5.10 -24.20 -0.81
CA ALA A 170 -3.69 -24.49 -1.05
C ALA A 170 -2.91 -23.20 -1.40
N THR A 171 -3.54 -22.22 -2.08
CA THR A 171 -2.94 -20.92 -2.37
C THR A 171 -2.59 -20.16 -1.08
N PHE A 172 -3.45 -20.19 -0.05
CA PHE A 172 -3.12 -19.61 1.25
C PHE A 172 -1.93 -20.32 1.93
N TRP A 173 -1.86 -21.67 1.84
CA TRP A 173 -0.73 -22.43 2.42
C TRP A 173 0.58 -22.13 1.69
N CYS A 174 0.56 -21.99 0.38
CA CYS A 174 1.74 -21.56 -0.39
C CYS A 174 2.20 -20.15 0.03
N ALA A 175 1.27 -19.21 0.21
CA ALA A 175 1.58 -17.86 0.67
C ALA A 175 2.15 -17.86 2.10
N GLY A 176 1.53 -18.61 3.01
CA GLY A 176 2.01 -18.78 4.38
C GLY A 176 3.39 -19.45 4.43
N GLY A 177 3.62 -20.47 3.60
CA GLY A 177 4.92 -21.14 3.45
C GLY A 177 6.02 -20.18 2.96
N LEU A 178 5.72 -19.32 1.98
CA LEU A 178 6.64 -18.30 1.49
C LEU A 178 7.03 -17.30 2.60
N ILE A 179 6.05 -16.85 3.39
CA ILE A 179 6.33 -15.98 4.54
C ILE A 179 7.14 -16.72 5.61
N PHE A 180 6.87 -18.02 5.83
CA PHE A 180 7.64 -18.83 6.77
C PHE A 180 9.09 -18.98 6.34
N VAL A 181 9.38 -19.15 5.06
CA VAL A 181 10.76 -19.11 4.52
C VAL A 181 11.42 -17.77 4.83
N SER A 182 10.68 -16.66 4.69
CA SER A 182 11.17 -15.32 5.06
C SER A 182 11.44 -15.19 6.55
N PHE A 183 10.63 -15.82 7.41
CA PHE A 183 10.87 -15.92 8.85
C PHE A 183 12.19 -16.64 9.13
N LEU A 184 12.42 -17.80 8.53
CA LEU A 184 13.66 -18.56 8.71
C LEU A 184 14.88 -17.77 8.23
N ALA A 185 14.79 -17.15 7.06
CA ALA A 185 15.87 -16.31 6.53
C ALA A 185 16.17 -15.13 7.49
N THR A 186 15.14 -14.50 8.03
CA THR A 186 15.28 -13.40 9.01
C THR A 186 15.92 -13.90 10.31
N ALA A 187 15.49 -15.07 10.82
CA ALA A 187 16.00 -15.64 12.06
C ALA A 187 17.49 -15.94 11.98
N TRP A 188 17.93 -16.56 10.89
CA TRP A 188 19.30 -17.05 10.75
C TRP A 188 20.28 -16.00 10.22
N GLN A 189 19.85 -15.14 9.31
CA GLN A 189 20.77 -14.28 8.57
C GLN A 189 20.77 -12.84 9.05
N VAL A 190 19.64 -12.29 9.58
CA VAL A 190 19.62 -10.90 10.04
C VAL A 190 20.41 -10.77 11.34
N ARG A 191 21.37 -9.85 11.34
CA ARG A 191 22.14 -9.47 12.53
C ARG A 191 21.83 -8.00 12.83
N GLU A 192 21.34 -7.75 14.05
CA GLU A 192 21.06 -6.40 14.53
C GLU A 192 22.25 -5.90 15.33
N ALA A 193 22.76 -4.72 15.01
CA ALA A 193 23.74 -4.04 15.82
C ALA A 193 23.06 -3.47 17.08
N PRO A 194 23.79 -3.37 18.23
CA PRO A 194 23.26 -2.73 19.43
C PRO A 194 22.72 -1.35 19.12
N GLN A 195 21.53 -1.05 19.62
CA GLN A 195 20.91 0.26 19.43
C GLN A 195 21.68 1.31 20.23
N GLN A 196 22.00 2.43 19.58
CA GLN A 196 22.47 3.60 20.29
C GLN A 196 21.27 4.22 21.03
N PRO A 197 21.47 4.72 22.26
CA PRO A 197 20.42 5.43 22.99
C PRO A 197 19.83 6.55 22.13
N GLU A 198 18.50 6.60 22.09
CA GLU A 198 17.77 7.63 21.35
C GLU A 198 18.14 9.01 21.89
N ALA A 199 18.56 9.93 21.01
CA ALA A 199 18.78 11.33 21.38
C ALA A 199 17.48 11.91 21.94
N GLU A 200 17.57 12.76 22.97
CA GLU A 200 16.41 13.41 23.59
C GLU A 200 15.42 13.93 22.57
N ARG A 201 14.19 13.46 22.65
CA ARG A 201 13.10 13.93 21.80
C ARG A 201 12.79 15.37 22.11
N ILE A 202 13.19 16.29 21.22
CA ILE A 202 12.78 17.68 21.31
C ILE A 202 11.26 17.74 21.23
N VAL A 203 10.61 18.24 22.29
CA VAL A 203 9.14 18.40 22.33
C VAL A 203 8.78 19.62 21.47
N ALA A 204 8.57 19.36 20.17
CA ALA A 204 8.12 20.39 19.26
C ALA A 204 6.58 20.41 19.18
N SER A 205 5.98 21.60 19.12
CA SER A 205 4.54 21.82 19.13
C SER A 205 3.99 21.97 17.72
N TRP A 206 2.78 21.44 17.46
CA TRP A 206 2.03 21.68 16.22
C TRP A 206 1.83 23.17 15.91
N ALA A 207 1.89 24.04 16.95
CA ALA A 207 1.81 25.49 16.76
C ALA A 207 2.93 26.05 15.86
N GLN A 208 4.08 25.41 15.83
CA GLN A 208 5.28 25.82 15.08
C GLN A 208 5.21 25.49 13.58
N VAL A 209 4.19 24.76 13.10
CA VAL A 209 4.01 24.46 11.67
C VAL A 209 3.54 25.73 10.96
N PRO A 210 4.35 26.29 10.01
CA PRO A 210 4.04 27.58 9.36
C PRO A 210 2.79 27.51 8.50
N ASN A 211 2.63 26.44 7.70
CA ASN A 211 1.52 26.29 6.77
C ASN A 211 0.68 25.05 7.10
N LYS A 212 -0.08 25.12 8.19
CA LYS A 212 -0.97 24.04 8.66
C LYS A 212 -1.99 23.63 7.61
N ARG A 213 -2.51 24.59 6.81
CA ARG A 213 -3.51 24.31 5.76
C ARG A 213 -2.95 23.40 4.67
N ALA A 214 -1.72 23.66 4.20
CA ALA A 214 -1.07 22.81 3.21
C ALA A 214 -0.78 21.40 3.76
N VAL A 215 -0.33 21.30 5.01
CA VAL A 215 -0.07 20.00 5.66
C VAL A 215 -1.37 19.20 5.80
N ILE A 216 -2.42 19.80 6.32
CA ILE A 216 -3.74 19.14 6.46
C ILE A 216 -4.28 18.71 5.08
N ALA A 217 -4.16 19.57 4.08
CA ALA A 217 -4.56 19.23 2.72
C ALA A 217 -3.82 18.00 2.20
N MET A 218 -2.52 17.86 2.47
CA MET A 218 -1.74 16.69 2.08
C MET A 218 -2.12 15.43 2.85
N LEU A 219 -2.42 15.53 4.15
CA LEU A 219 -2.94 14.40 4.94
C LEU A 219 -4.26 13.90 4.37
N LEU A 220 -5.19 14.81 4.08
CA LEU A 220 -6.48 14.49 3.46
C LEU A 220 -6.31 13.94 2.04
N THR A 221 -5.34 14.44 1.28
CA THR A 221 -5.02 13.88 -0.05
C THR A 221 -4.56 12.43 0.05
N GLY A 222 -3.70 12.10 1.01
CA GLY A 222 -3.27 10.73 1.26
C GLY A 222 -4.44 9.81 1.63
N LEU A 223 -5.38 10.30 2.44
CA LEU A 223 -6.61 9.59 2.78
C LEU A 223 -7.47 9.37 1.54
N ILE A 224 -7.78 10.42 0.78
CA ILE A 224 -8.62 10.37 -0.44
C ILE A 224 -8.01 9.40 -1.46
N LEU A 225 -6.69 9.45 -1.66
CA LEU A 225 -5.98 8.54 -2.56
C LEU A 225 -6.14 7.08 -2.13
N MET A 226 -6.00 6.79 -0.82
CA MET A 226 -6.17 5.44 -0.30
C MET A 226 -7.62 4.99 -0.36
N VAL A 227 -8.59 5.84 -0.05
CA VAL A 227 -10.02 5.54 -0.22
C VAL A 227 -10.30 5.19 -1.68
N ALA A 228 -9.82 6.00 -2.63
CA ALA A 228 -10.06 5.79 -4.06
C ALA A 228 -9.45 4.47 -4.57
N ASN A 229 -8.19 4.19 -4.20
CA ASN A 229 -7.54 2.94 -4.61
C ASN A 229 -8.24 1.71 -4.01
N MET A 230 -8.52 1.75 -2.72
CA MET A 230 -9.02 0.60 -1.97
C MET A 230 -10.53 0.37 -2.14
N SER A 231 -11.30 1.36 -2.59
CA SER A 231 -12.76 1.19 -2.85
C SER A 231 -13.05 0.28 -4.04
N ILE A 232 -12.14 0.23 -5.00
CA ILE A 232 -12.33 -0.54 -6.24
C ILE A 232 -11.79 -1.98 -6.09
N GLU A 233 -10.78 -2.20 -5.25
CA GLU A 233 -10.14 -3.50 -5.09
C GLU A 233 -11.10 -4.65 -4.77
N PRO A 234 -12.03 -4.54 -3.78
CA PRO A 234 -12.92 -5.64 -3.43
C PRO A 234 -13.98 -5.92 -4.51
N ILE A 235 -14.26 -4.97 -5.40
CA ILE A 235 -15.30 -5.12 -6.43
C ILE A 235 -14.73 -5.55 -7.78
N ILE A 236 -13.44 -5.42 -8.01
CA ILE A 236 -12.81 -5.65 -9.32
C ILE A 236 -13.10 -7.06 -9.84
N THR A 237 -13.02 -8.07 -9.00
CA THR A 237 -13.26 -9.46 -9.40
C THR A 237 -14.72 -9.69 -9.77
N VAL A 238 -15.65 -9.12 -9.01
CA VAL A 238 -17.10 -9.20 -9.31
C VAL A 238 -17.40 -8.45 -10.61
N TYR A 239 -16.74 -7.31 -10.85
CA TYR A 239 -16.89 -6.57 -12.11
C TYR A 239 -16.30 -7.34 -13.30
N VAL A 240 -15.13 -7.97 -13.13
CA VAL A 240 -14.52 -8.82 -14.18
C VAL A 240 -15.41 -10.03 -14.51
N GLN A 241 -16.15 -10.59 -13.55
CA GLN A 241 -17.14 -11.66 -13.84
C GLN A 241 -18.16 -11.25 -14.89
N SER A 242 -18.57 -9.99 -14.96
CA SER A 242 -19.50 -9.50 -15.99
C SER A 242 -18.84 -9.30 -17.37
N LEU A 243 -17.51 -9.24 -17.43
CA LEU A 243 -16.75 -8.99 -18.67
C LEU A 243 -16.12 -10.25 -19.27
N VAL A 244 -16.11 -11.37 -18.53
CA VAL A 244 -15.43 -12.61 -18.90
C VAL A 244 -16.44 -13.75 -18.94
N SER A 245 -16.58 -14.41 -20.10
CA SER A 245 -17.55 -15.50 -20.27
C SER A 245 -17.12 -16.83 -19.62
N ASP A 246 -15.81 -17.05 -19.43
CA ASP A 246 -15.27 -18.26 -18.82
C ASP A 246 -14.97 -18.03 -17.34
N PRO A 247 -15.76 -18.64 -16.42
CA PRO A 247 -15.57 -18.46 -14.98
C PRO A 247 -14.17 -18.84 -14.47
N ARG A 248 -13.47 -19.76 -15.16
CA ARG A 248 -12.13 -20.21 -14.79
C ARG A 248 -11.06 -19.14 -14.99
N LYS A 249 -11.33 -18.18 -15.88
CA LYS A 249 -10.41 -17.08 -16.22
C LYS A 249 -10.62 -15.83 -15.36
N VAL A 250 -11.72 -15.75 -14.61
CA VAL A 250 -12.09 -14.53 -13.85
C VAL A 250 -11.00 -14.10 -12.89
N THR A 251 -10.49 -15.01 -12.07
CA THR A 251 -9.43 -14.68 -11.09
C THR A 251 -8.14 -14.22 -11.78
N PHE A 252 -7.75 -14.91 -12.86
CA PHE A 252 -6.55 -14.56 -13.62
C PHE A 252 -6.67 -13.18 -14.27
N VAL A 253 -7.82 -12.89 -14.92
CA VAL A 253 -8.08 -11.57 -15.53
C VAL A 253 -8.14 -10.48 -14.46
N ALA A 254 -8.77 -10.72 -13.31
CA ALA A 254 -8.78 -9.79 -12.19
C ALA A 254 -7.36 -9.51 -11.67
N GLY A 255 -6.53 -10.54 -11.56
CA GLY A 255 -5.11 -10.42 -11.24
C GLY A 255 -4.35 -9.54 -12.25
N LEU A 256 -4.58 -9.74 -13.55
CA LEU A 256 -4.00 -8.90 -14.61
C LEU A 256 -4.43 -7.43 -14.50
N VAL A 257 -5.71 -7.18 -14.25
CA VAL A 257 -6.26 -5.83 -14.08
C VAL A 257 -5.59 -5.09 -12.91
N MET A 258 -5.44 -5.76 -11.76
CA MET A 258 -4.79 -5.20 -10.58
C MET A 258 -3.30 -4.97 -10.80
N SER A 259 -2.62 -5.95 -11.38
CA SER A 259 -1.18 -5.88 -11.67
C SER A 259 -0.85 -4.84 -12.75
N ALA A 260 -1.75 -4.60 -13.71
CA ALA A 260 -1.57 -3.54 -14.70
C ALA A 260 -1.48 -2.16 -14.04
N ALA A 261 -2.33 -1.88 -13.04
CA ALA A 261 -2.25 -0.63 -12.28
C ALA A 261 -0.93 -0.53 -11.49
N ALA A 262 -0.50 -1.61 -10.84
CA ALA A 262 0.77 -1.65 -10.13
C ALA A 262 1.97 -1.43 -11.08
N LEU A 263 1.95 -2.06 -12.26
CA LEU A 263 2.99 -1.88 -13.28
C LEU A 263 3.07 -0.43 -13.75
N GLY A 264 1.93 0.19 -14.07
CA GLY A 264 1.86 1.59 -14.43
C GLY A 264 2.48 2.50 -13.35
N SER A 265 2.13 2.25 -12.08
CA SER A 265 2.65 3.01 -10.94
C SER A 265 4.18 2.86 -10.80
N VAL A 266 4.72 1.65 -10.95
CA VAL A 266 6.17 1.40 -10.89
C VAL A 266 6.92 2.15 -11.98
N LEU A 267 6.41 2.11 -13.22
CA LEU A 267 7.04 2.76 -14.36
C LEU A 267 7.02 4.30 -14.28
N SER A 268 5.96 4.87 -13.71
CA SER A 268 5.80 6.34 -13.65
C SER A 268 6.40 6.96 -12.39
N ALA A 269 6.60 6.22 -11.30
CA ALA A 269 6.97 6.77 -9.99
C ALA A 269 8.19 7.70 -10.03
N SER A 270 9.29 7.26 -10.65
CA SER A 270 10.50 8.07 -10.74
C SER A 270 10.35 9.26 -11.69
N GLN A 271 9.59 9.12 -12.77
CA GLN A 271 9.37 10.16 -13.76
C GLN A 271 8.47 11.26 -13.21
N LEU A 272 7.40 10.90 -12.52
CA LEU A 272 6.51 11.84 -11.84
C LEU A 272 7.24 12.59 -10.71
N GLY A 273 8.14 11.92 -9.98
CA GLY A 273 9.00 12.59 -9.01
C GLY A 273 9.87 13.67 -9.64
N LYS A 274 10.60 13.33 -10.72
CA LYS A 274 11.42 14.32 -11.47
C LYS A 274 10.56 15.45 -12.07
N LEU A 275 9.36 15.14 -12.53
CA LEU A 275 8.43 16.14 -13.03
C LEU A 275 7.97 17.08 -11.91
N ALA A 276 7.67 16.52 -10.73
CA ALA A 276 7.28 17.29 -9.55
C ALA A 276 8.36 18.28 -9.09
N ASP A 277 9.64 17.88 -9.18
CA ASP A 277 10.77 18.77 -8.90
C ASP A 277 10.84 19.95 -9.88
N ARG A 278 10.38 19.77 -11.13
CA ARG A 278 10.42 20.81 -12.18
C ARG A 278 9.22 21.75 -12.16
N ILE A 279 8.00 21.20 -12.09
CA ILE A 279 6.75 21.98 -12.23
C ILE A 279 6.03 22.20 -10.88
N GLY A 280 6.57 21.64 -9.80
CA GLY A 280 6.03 21.72 -8.45
C GLY A 280 5.17 20.53 -8.07
N HIS A 281 5.38 20.04 -6.85
CA HIS A 281 4.71 18.85 -6.32
C HIS A 281 3.18 18.99 -6.27
N ALA A 282 2.67 20.18 -5.90
CA ALA A 282 1.22 20.44 -5.86
C ALA A 282 0.56 20.32 -7.24
N THR A 283 1.22 20.82 -8.29
CA THR A 283 0.73 20.72 -9.66
C THR A 283 0.62 19.25 -10.09
N VAL A 284 1.66 18.45 -9.82
CA VAL A 284 1.65 17.01 -10.16
C VAL A 284 0.56 16.29 -9.38
N ILE A 285 0.35 16.60 -8.11
CA ILE A 285 -0.72 15.98 -7.29
C ILE A 285 -2.09 16.30 -7.89
N ILE A 286 -2.36 17.57 -8.22
CA ILE A 286 -3.64 18.01 -8.79
C ILE A 286 -3.91 17.32 -10.12
N THR A 287 -2.93 17.35 -11.04
CA THR A 287 -3.08 16.74 -12.37
C THR A 287 -3.22 15.22 -12.31
N ALA A 288 -2.48 14.56 -11.43
CA ALA A 288 -2.57 13.12 -11.24
C ALA A 288 -3.93 12.68 -10.67
N LEU A 289 -4.45 13.37 -9.65
CA LEU A 289 -5.79 13.09 -9.11
C LEU A 289 -6.89 13.35 -10.13
N ALA A 290 -6.80 14.46 -10.87
CA ALA A 290 -7.75 14.78 -11.92
C ALA A 290 -7.72 13.75 -13.06
N SER A 291 -6.52 13.38 -13.53
CA SER A 291 -6.36 12.35 -14.56
C SER A 291 -6.90 10.99 -14.12
N ALA A 292 -6.60 10.57 -12.89
CA ALA A 292 -7.09 9.32 -12.34
C ALA A 292 -8.64 9.34 -12.19
N GLY A 293 -9.20 10.46 -11.71
CA GLY A 293 -10.64 10.65 -11.63
C GLY A 293 -11.31 10.54 -13.00
N LEU A 294 -10.76 11.20 -14.02
CA LEU A 294 -11.28 11.12 -15.40
C LEU A 294 -11.15 9.72 -15.99
N LEU A 295 -10.05 8.99 -15.70
CA LEU A 295 -9.83 7.62 -16.19
C LEU A 295 -10.80 6.60 -15.55
N LEU A 296 -11.40 6.90 -14.40
CA LEU A 296 -12.40 6.03 -13.78
C LEU A 296 -13.75 6.06 -14.52
N ILE A 297 -14.08 7.16 -15.20
CA ILE A 297 -15.33 7.26 -15.95
C ILE A 297 -15.41 6.20 -17.06
N PRO A 298 -14.45 6.09 -18.01
CA PRO A 298 -14.48 5.04 -19.00
C PRO A 298 -14.31 3.65 -18.40
N GLN A 299 -13.66 3.46 -17.25
CA GLN A 299 -13.59 2.16 -16.58
C GLN A 299 -14.97 1.65 -16.14
N ALA A 300 -15.91 2.54 -15.81
CA ALA A 300 -17.30 2.17 -15.53
C ALA A 300 -18.06 1.70 -16.77
N LEU A 301 -17.61 2.04 -17.99
CA LEU A 301 -18.32 1.83 -19.23
C LEU A 301 -17.67 0.78 -20.14
N VAL A 302 -16.63 0.08 -19.68
CA VAL A 302 -15.95 -0.94 -20.47
C VAL A 302 -16.85 -2.14 -20.76
N THR A 303 -16.69 -2.70 -21.94
CA THR A 303 -17.43 -3.89 -22.41
C THR A 303 -16.52 -5.11 -22.54
N ALA A 304 -15.21 -4.93 -22.41
CA ALA A 304 -14.24 -6.02 -22.53
C ALA A 304 -13.10 -5.87 -21.50
N SER A 305 -12.58 -6.98 -21.01
CA SER A 305 -11.53 -7.01 -19.98
C SER A 305 -10.23 -6.32 -20.41
N TRP A 306 -9.84 -6.39 -21.69
CA TRP A 306 -8.63 -5.74 -22.18
C TRP A 306 -8.70 -4.20 -22.07
N GLN A 307 -9.90 -3.62 -22.26
CA GLN A 307 -10.12 -2.17 -22.05
C GLN A 307 -9.87 -1.79 -20.60
N LEU A 308 -10.39 -2.59 -19.65
CA LEU A 308 -10.18 -2.38 -18.24
C LEU A 308 -8.70 -2.49 -17.85
N ILE A 309 -7.98 -3.48 -18.38
CA ILE A 309 -6.53 -3.64 -18.18
C ILE A 309 -5.77 -2.39 -18.64
N GLY A 310 -6.05 -1.90 -19.86
CA GLY A 310 -5.40 -0.71 -20.41
C GLY A 310 -5.68 0.56 -19.59
N LEU A 311 -6.94 0.78 -19.20
CA LEU A 311 -7.33 1.94 -18.37
C LEU A 311 -6.75 1.87 -16.96
N ARG A 312 -6.64 0.68 -16.36
CA ARG A 312 -5.98 0.48 -15.08
C ARG A 312 -4.48 0.74 -15.15
N PHE A 313 -3.83 0.31 -16.22
CA PHE A 313 -2.44 0.65 -16.48
C PHE A 313 -2.24 2.17 -16.59
N ALA A 314 -3.08 2.86 -17.38
CA ALA A 314 -3.05 4.32 -17.52
C ALA A 314 -3.30 5.03 -16.18
N MET A 315 -4.24 4.53 -15.36
CA MET A 315 -4.48 5.05 -14.01
C MET A 315 -3.25 4.86 -13.11
N GLY A 316 -2.60 3.71 -13.19
CA GLY A 316 -1.33 3.45 -12.49
C GLY A 316 -0.25 4.46 -12.88
N LEU A 317 -0.09 4.74 -14.19
CA LEU A 317 0.84 5.77 -14.68
C LEU A 317 0.53 7.15 -14.07
N ALA A 318 -0.74 7.51 -13.92
CA ALA A 318 -1.13 8.78 -13.32
C ALA A 318 -0.82 8.87 -11.81
N LEU A 319 -0.95 7.76 -11.06
CA LEU A 319 -0.89 7.77 -9.60
C LEU A 319 0.46 7.38 -9.00
N GLY A 320 1.38 6.81 -9.77
CA GLY A 320 2.59 6.16 -9.22
C GLY A 320 3.53 7.07 -8.42
N GLY A 321 3.56 8.38 -8.68
CA GLY A 321 4.39 9.34 -7.95
C GLY A 321 3.69 10.09 -6.81
N LEU A 322 2.41 9.84 -6.56
CA LEU A 322 1.61 10.69 -5.67
C LEU A 322 2.05 10.64 -4.21
N LEU A 323 2.25 9.45 -3.64
CA LEU A 323 2.66 9.32 -2.24
C LEU A 323 4.01 10.00 -1.94
N PRO A 324 5.06 9.81 -2.74
CA PRO A 324 6.30 10.57 -2.60
C PRO A 324 6.10 12.09 -2.72
N CYS A 325 5.26 12.54 -3.64
CA CYS A 325 4.97 13.98 -3.79
C CYS A 325 4.25 14.55 -2.56
N ILE A 326 3.28 13.83 -2.00
CA ILE A 326 2.60 14.20 -0.75
C ILE A 326 3.62 14.32 0.39
N ALA A 327 4.48 13.31 0.55
CA ALA A 327 5.51 13.30 1.58
C ALA A 327 6.51 14.46 1.41
N ALA A 328 6.88 14.81 0.18
CA ALA A 328 7.76 15.93 -0.11
C ALA A 328 7.13 17.27 0.27
N VAL A 329 5.86 17.49 -0.06
CA VAL A 329 5.14 18.72 0.34
C VAL A 329 5.04 18.84 1.85
N VAL A 330 4.73 17.72 2.55
CA VAL A 330 4.71 17.69 4.02
C VAL A 330 6.07 18.10 4.57
N ARG A 331 7.15 17.46 4.09
CA ARG A 331 8.51 17.72 4.57
C ARG A 331 8.94 19.17 4.37
N HIS A 332 8.57 19.81 3.25
CA HIS A 332 8.91 21.21 2.99
C HIS A 332 8.14 22.23 3.85
N ASN A 333 7.00 21.82 4.42
CA ASN A 333 6.13 22.70 5.21
C ASN A 333 6.20 22.44 6.73
N VAL A 334 7.03 21.48 7.17
CA VAL A 334 7.11 21.05 8.56
C VAL A 334 8.55 21.22 9.05
N PRO A 335 8.79 21.87 10.21
CA PRO A 335 10.12 21.93 10.85
C PRO A 335 10.70 20.55 11.15
N ASP A 336 12.03 20.41 11.03
CA ASP A 336 12.73 19.12 11.19
C ASP A 336 12.33 18.32 12.45
N PRO A 337 12.19 18.92 13.65
CA PRO A 337 11.81 18.19 14.85
C PRO A 337 10.39 17.59 14.81
N LEU A 338 9.52 18.10 13.94
CA LEU A 338 8.12 17.66 13.80
C LEU A 338 7.90 16.69 12.63
N ILE A 339 8.86 16.53 11.74
CA ILE A 339 8.69 15.72 10.52
C ILE A 339 8.23 14.30 10.88
N GLY A 340 8.89 13.65 11.82
CA GLY A 340 8.51 12.28 12.23
C GLY A 340 7.08 12.17 12.73
N LYS A 341 6.62 13.14 13.55
CA LYS A 341 5.25 13.17 14.09
C LYS A 341 4.21 13.38 13.00
N VAL A 342 4.47 14.32 12.07
CA VAL A 342 3.54 14.62 10.97
C VAL A 342 3.50 13.49 9.94
N MET A 343 4.64 12.84 9.66
CA MET A 343 4.68 11.64 8.83
C MET A 343 3.92 10.47 9.48
N GLY A 344 3.96 10.35 10.80
CA GLY A 344 3.11 9.42 11.54
C GLY A 344 1.62 9.69 11.32
N TYR A 345 1.19 10.97 11.37
CA TYR A 345 -0.19 11.33 11.02
C TYR A 345 -0.52 11.00 9.56
N ALA A 346 0.40 11.24 8.63
CA ALA A 346 0.18 10.89 7.23
C ALA A 346 -0.07 9.38 7.05
N LEU A 347 0.67 8.53 7.73
CA LEU A 347 0.43 7.08 7.76
C LEU A 347 -0.93 6.73 8.38
N SER A 348 -1.32 7.39 9.49
CA SER A 348 -2.63 7.16 10.10
C SER A 348 -3.78 7.52 9.17
N PHE A 349 -3.69 8.63 8.44
CA PHE A 349 -4.66 9.01 7.42
C PHE A 349 -4.72 8.02 6.27
N GLN A 350 -3.57 7.48 5.83
CA GLN A 350 -3.51 6.44 4.82
C GLN A 350 -4.17 5.14 5.31
N PHE A 351 -3.90 4.69 6.54
CA PHE A 351 -4.58 3.53 7.12
C PHE A 351 -6.09 3.75 7.23
N ALA A 352 -6.55 4.95 7.65
CA ALA A 352 -7.97 5.28 7.66
C ALA A 352 -8.58 5.16 6.26
N GLY A 353 -7.88 5.62 5.22
CA GLY A 353 -8.30 5.45 3.84
C GLY A 353 -8.36 3.98 3.38
N GLN A 354 -7.40 3.17 3.81
CA GLN A 354 -7.37 1.72 3.54
C GLN A 354 -8.48 0.94 4.26
N VAL A 355 -9.04 1.49 5.33
CA VAL A 355 -10.23 0.95 6.02
C VAL A 355 -11.51 1.42 5.34
N VAL A 356 -11.65 2.74 5.16
CA VAL A 356 -12.88 3.37 4.63
C VAL A 356 -13.10 2.96 3.17
N GLY A 357 -12.02 2.87 2.37
CA GLY A 357 -12.12 2.55 0.94
C GLY A 357 -12.86 1.24 0.66
N PRO A 358 -12.38 0.09 1.16
CA PRO A 358 -13.02 -1.20 0.91
C PRO A 358 -14.44 -1.29 1.45
N LEU A 359 -14.71 -0.70 2.62
CA LEU A 359 -16.04 -0.64 3.20
C LEU A 359 -17.01 0.17 2.32
N ALA A 360 -16.58 1.36 1.89
CA ALA A 360 -17.38 2.22 1.02
C ALA A 360 -17.57 1.57 -0.36
N GLY A 361 -16.50 1.01 -0.96
CA GLY A 361 -16.56 0.32 -2.24
C GLY A 361 -17.49 -0.89 -2.22
N GLY A 362 -17.39 -1.73 -1.19
CA GLY A 362 -18.27 -2.87 -0.99
C GLY A 362 -19.73 -2.47 -0.76
N PHE A 363 -19.97 -1.41 0.03
CA PHE A 363 -21.31 -0.89 0.30
C PHE A 363 -21.96 -0.29 -0.95
N VAL A 364 -21.26 0.62 -1.64
CA VAL A 364 -21.76 1.25 -2.87
C VAL A 364 -21.94 0.21 -3.96
N GLY A 365 -20.96 -0.69 -4.15
CA GLY A 365 -21.03 -1.77 -5.13
C GLY A 365 -22.21 -2.72 -4.89
N GLY A 366 -22.51 -3.00 -3.63
CA GLY A 366 -23.63 -3.87 -3.24
C GLY A 366 -25.01 -3.23 -3.43
N HIS A 367 -25.17 -1.92 -3.17
CA HIS A 367 -26.49 -1.25 -3.21
C HIS A 367 -26.77 -0.50 -4.52
N ALA A 368 -25.74 0.17 -5.09
CA ALA A 368 -25.88 1.01 -6.27
C ALA A 368 -25.26 0.38 -7.54
N GLY A 369 -24.65 -0.81 -7.40
CA GLY A 369 -24.01 -1.52 -8.48
C GLY A 369 -22.55 -1.16 -8.69
N MET A 370 -21.83 -2.05 -9.41
CA MET A 370 -20.37 -1.95 -9.59
C MET A 370 -19.95 -0.68 -10.35
N HIS A 371 -20.73 -0.24 -11.33
CA HIS A 371 -20.48 0.99 -12.10
C HIS A 371 -20.50 2.23 -11.20
N ALA A 372 -21.42 2.27 -10.22
CA ALA A 372 -21.54 3.40 -9.29
C ALA A 372 -20.27 3.62 -8.47
N VAL A 373 -19.54 2.56 -8.12
CA VAL A 373 -18.27 2.69 -7.37
C VAL A 373 -17.26 3.48 -8.18
N PHE A 374 -17.13 3.22 -9.48
CA PHE A 374 -16.21 3.97 -10.34
C PHE A 374 -16.59 5.46 -10.43
N PHE A 375 -17.90 5.77 -10.58
CA PHE A 375 -18.36 7.16 -10.64
C PHE A 375 -18.19 7.88 -9.30
N VAL A 376 -18.55 7.26 -8.17
CA VAL A 376 -18.37 7.85 -6.84
C VAL A 376 -16.89 8.08 -6.56
N THR A 377 -16.03 7.11 -6.88
CA THR A 377 -14.57 7.24 -6.70
C THR A 377 -13.99 8.32 -7.63
N SER A 378 -14.47 8.40 -8.89
CA SER A 378 -14.12 9.48 -9.81
C SER A 378 -14.47 10.85 -9.22
N GLY A 379 -15.69 11.02 -8.75
CA GLY A 379 -16.13 12.24 -8.09
C GLY A 379 -15.27 12.62 -6.88
N LEU A 380 -14.92 11.63 -6.05
CA LEU A 380 -14.05 11.84 -4.89
C LEU A 380 -12.66 12.34 -5.30
N LEU A 381 -12.03 11.75 -6.34
CA LEU A 381 -10.72 12.18 -6.82
C LEU A 381 -10.77 13.56 -7.46
N LEU A 382 -11.79 13.86 -8.26
CA LEU A 382 -11.97 15.18 -8.89
C LEU A 382 -12.23 16.27 -7.85
N LEU A 383 -13.07 15.99 -6.84
CA LEU A 383 -13.28 16.90 -5.69
C LEU A 383 -11.99 17.09 -4.89
N GLY A 384 -11.21 16.02 -4.68
CA GLY A 384 -9.90 16.10 -4.04
C GLY A 384 -8.94 17.00 -4.85
N ALA A 385 -8.86 16.82 -6.16
CA ALA A 385 -8.05 17.67 -7.04
C ALA A 385 -8.47 19.15 -6.96
N PHE A 386 -9.77 19.42 -7.01
CA PHE A 386 -10.33 20.77 -6.88
C PHE A 386 -10.02 21.39 -5.51
N PHE A 387 -10.17 20.63 -4.43
CA PHE A 387 -9.89 21.07 -3.06
C PHE A 387 -8.42 21.48 -2.89
N ILE A 388 -7.49 20.67 -3.41
CA ILE A 388 -6.06 20.96 -3.33
C ILE A 388 -5.73 22.20 -4.18
N TRP A 389 -6.32 22.30 -5.37
CA TRP A 389 -6.15 23.47 -6.23
C TRP A 389 -6.61 24.76 -5.53
N ARG A 390 -7.71 24.74 -4.79
CA ARG A 390 -8.21 25.91 -4.03
C ARG A 390 -7.32 26.29 -2.85
N ILE A 391 -6.68 25.31 -2.19
CA ILE A 391 -5.87 25.56 -0.97
C ILE A 391 -4.42 25.92 -1.32
N VAL A 392 -3.81 25.16 -2.25
CA VAL A 392 -2.38 25.26 -2.54
C VAL A 392 -2.13 26.05 -3.82
N GLY A 393 -3.09 26.07 -4.74
CA GLY A 393 -3.01 26.70 -6.05
C GLY A 393 -2.07 25.95 -7.01
N PHE A 394 -2.10 26.33 -8.30
CA PHE A 394 -0.99 26.03 -9.21
C PHE A 394 0.16 26.96 -8.84
N ALA A 395 1.14 26.49 -8.07
CA ALA A 395 2.40 27.17 -7.93
C ALA A 395 3.24 26.88 -9.19
N PRO A 396 3.30 27.77 -10.20
CA PRO A 396 4.26 27.60 -11.28
C PRO A 396 5.64 27.66 -10.63
N GLY A 397 6.50 26.69 -10.98
CA GLY A 397 7.82 26.49 -10.41
C GLY A 397 8.67 27.75 -10.33
N ARG A 398 8.56 28.48 -9.26
CA ARG A 398 9.48 29.51 -8.82
C ARG A 398 10.14 29.03 -7.54
N SER A 399 11.05 28.07 -7.66
CA SER A 399 12.20 28.04 -6.77
C SER A 399 13.01 29.33 -7.03
N ARG A 400 12.61 30.45 -6.44
CA ARG A 400 13.55 31.52 -6.18
C ARG A 400 14.52 30.98 -5.13
N ILE A 401 15.58 30.34 -5.60
CA ILE A 401 16.86 30.36 -4.92
C ILE A 401 17.19 31.85 -4.83
N ARG A 402 16.77 32.53 -3.77
CA ARG A 402 17.43 33.73 -3.31
C ARG A 402 18.80 33.25 -2.84
N ALA A 403 19.74 33.23 -3.79
CA ALA A 403 21.13 33.40 -3.43
C ALA A 403 21.22 34.73 -2.64
N SER A 404 21.27 34.61 -1.34
CA SER A 404 21.76 35.69 -0.49
C SER A 404 23.25 35.84 -0.83
N ARG A 405 23.54 36.68 -1.80
CA ARG A 405 24.82 37.40 -1.82
C ARG A 405 24.77 38.36 -0.63
N LEU A 406 25.55 38.08 0.39
CA LEU A 406 26.38 39.00 1.16
C LEU A 406 27.25 38.16 2.05
#